data_0d1a6582d07fd432a34424b0c9200d9e
#
_entry.id   0d1a6582d07fd432a34424b0c9200d9e
#
_cell.length_a   1.000
_cell.length_b   1.000
_cell.length_c   1.000
_cell.angle_alpha   90.00
_cell.angle_beta   90.00
_cell.angle_gamma   90.00
#
_symmetry.space_group_name_H-M   'P 1'
#
loop_
_entity.id
_entity.type
_entity.pdbx_description
1 polymer ?
#
loop_
_entity_poly.entity_id
_entity_poly.type
_entity_poly.pdbx_seq_one_letter_code
_entity_poly.pdbx_strand_id
1 'polypeptide(L)' 'MKFMLILTICSQVHQNCIPPTVHDVVFDSHYKCATTGYQTAKDMLTELGQEFVDRNQVVIGFKCNSSSEV' A
#
# COMPACT_ATOMS: atom_id res chain seq x y z
N MET A 1 18.95 0.91 -10.13
CA MET A 1 17.49 0.83 -10.38
C MET A 1 16.75 1.30 -9.15
N LYS A 2 15.73 2.10 -9.35
CA LYS A 2 14.95 2.66 -8.24
C LYS A 2 13.54 2.09 -8.26
N PHE A 3 12.92 2.03 -7.09
CA PHE A 3 11.58 1.48 -6.93
C PHE A 3 10.66 2.48 -6.25
N MET A 4 9.44 2.57 -6.76
CA MET A 4 8.42 3.43 -6.17
C MET A 4 7.32 2.56 -5.57
N LEU A 5 6.84 2.96 -4.40
CA LEU A 5 5.80 2.24 -3.68
C LEU A 5 4.44 2.83 -4.03
N ILE A 6 3.53 1.99 -4.49
CA ILE A 6 2.17 2.39 -4.83
C ILE A 6 1.22 1.61 -3.94
N LEU A 7 0.36 2.32 -3.22
CA LEU A 7 -0.59 1.72 -2.27
C LEU A 7 -2.00 1.80 -2.80
N THR A 8 -2.79 0.76 -2.54
CA THR A 8 -4.19 0.69 -2.94
C THR A 8 -5.02 0.21 -1.76
N ILE A 9 -6.13 0.89 -1.50
CA ILE A 9 -7.05 0.51 -0.43
C ILE A 9 -8.38 0.15 -1.05
N CYS A 10 -8.88 -1.05 -0.71
CA CYS A 10 -10.13 -1.55 -1.26
C CYS A 10 -11.06 -2.03 -0.16
N SER A 11 -12.36 -1.95 -0.42
CA SER A 11 -13.38 -2.53 0.44
C SER A 11 -13.98 -3.72 -0.31
N GLN A 12 -13.90 -4.90 0.30
CA GLN A 12 -14.47 -6.11 -0.31
C GLN A 12 -15.99 -6.11 -0.23
N VAL A 13 -16.53 -5.49 0.80
CA VAL A 13 -17.99 -5.41 0.97
C VAL A 13 -18.61 -4.58 -0.14
N HIS A 14 -18.02 -3.44 -0.44
CA HIS A 14 -18.54 -2.52 -1.47
C HIS A 14 -17.93 -2.79 -2.83
N GLN A 15 -16.96 -3.67 -2.92
CA GLN A 15 -16.26 -4.00 -4.16
C GLN A 15 -15.72 -2.74 -4.82
N ASN A 16 -15.11 -1.89 -4.02
CA ASN A 16 -14.70 -0.58 -4.45
C ASN A 16 -13.31 -0.26 -3.90
N CYS A 17 -12.49 0.39 -4.72
CA CYS A 17 -11.14 0.79 -4.34
C CYS A 17 -10.97 2.28 -4.55
N ILE A 18 -10.18 2.92 -3.66
CA ILE A 18 -9.79 4.29 -3.91
C ILE A 18 -8.65 4.29 -4.93
N PRO A 19 -8.43 5.41 -5.64
CA PRO A 19 -7.35 5.47 -6.62
C PRO A 19 -6.00 5.18 -5.97
N PRO A 20 -5.09 4.50 -6.69
CA PRO A 20 -3.76 4.21 -6.15
C PRO A 20 -3.02 5.46 -5.74
N THR A 21 -2.28 5.38 -4.63
CA THR A 21 -1.51 6.50 -4.12
C THR A 21 -0.03 6.16 -4.23
N VAL A 22 0.74 7.04 -4.87
CA VAL A 22 2.18 6.87 -5.01
C VAL A 22 2.86 7.45 -3.78
N HIS A 23 3.70 6.64 -3.15
CA HIS A 23 4.48 7.10 -2.01
C HIS A 23 5.67 7.92 -2.53
N ASP A 24 5.95 9.04 -1.89
CA ASP A 24 6.97 9.97 -2.36
C ASP A 24 8.40 9.45 -2.22
N VAL A 25 8.59 8.39 -1.50
CA VAL A 25 9.93 7.86 -1.24
C VAL A 25 10.34 6.90 -2.35
N VAL A 26 11.60 7.01 -2.78
CA VAL A 26 12.19 6.11 -3.77
C VAL A 26 13.15 5.19 -3.05
N PHE A 27 13.08 3.91 -3.36
CA PHE A 27 13.89 2.88 -2.69
C PHE A 27 14.97 2.35 -3.61
N ASP A 28 16.12 2.04 -3.05
CA ASP A 28 17.25 1.48 -3.79
C ASP A 28 17.09 0.02 -4.11
N SER A 29 16.26 -0.70 -3.35
CA SER A 29 16.12 -2.12 -3.52
C SER A 29 14.65 -2.52 -3.43
N HIS A 30 14.33 -3.58 -4.16
CA HIS A 30 12.99 -4.15 -4.12
C HIS A 30 12.66 -4.64 -2.71
N TYR A 31 13.63 -5.20 -2.03
CA TYR A 31 13.44 -5.71 -0.68
C TYR A 31 13.00 -4.59 0.27
N LYS A 32 13.67 -3.44 0.20
CA LYS A 32 13.32 -2.31 1.06
C LYS A 32 11.93 -1.78 0.72
N CYS A 33 11.61 -1.71 -0.58
CA CYS A 33 10.28 -1.27 -1.00
C CYS A 33 9.21 -2.23 -0.48
N ALA A 34 9.43 -3.53 -0.61
CA ALA A 34 8.47 -4.54 -0.19
C ALA A 34 8.26 -4.53 1.33
N THR A 35 9.34 -4.49 2.11
CA THR A 35 9.20 -4.48 3.57
C THR A 35 8.51 -3.21 4.05
N THR A 36 8.81 -2.08 3.43
CA THR A 36 8.14 -0.84 3.76
C THR A 36 6.65 -0.91 3.38
N GLY A 37 6.34 -1.53 2.25
CA GLY A 37 4.96 -1.70 1.82
C GLY A 37 4.14 -2.50 2.81
N TYR A 38 4.67 -3.61 3.28
CA TYR A 38 3.98 -4.42 4.28
C TYR A 38 3.81 -3.69 5.60
N GLN A 39 4.85 -2.99 6.03
CA GLN A 39 4.78 -2.23 7.27
C GLN A 39 3.76 -1.11 7.18
N THR A 40 3.78 -0.37 6.07
CA THR A 40 2.84 0.73 5.85
C THR A 40 1.41 0.21 5.81
N ALA A 41 1.17 -0.91 5.13
CA ALA A 41 -0.16 -1.50 5.05
C ALA A 41 -0.66 -1.89 6.44
N LYS A 42 0.19 -2.49 7.25
CA LYS A 42 -0.18 -2.87 8.60
C LYS A 42 -0.50 -1.64 9.45
N ASP A 43 0.33 -0.60 9.34
CA ASP A 43 0.11 0.63 10.10
C ASP A 43 -1.21 1.29 9.72
N MET A 44 -1.54 1.28 8.44
CA MET A 44 -2.80 1.86 7.98
C MET A 44 -4.00 1.10 8.52
N LEU A 45 -3.93 -0.23 8.51
CA LEU A 45 -5.01 -1.04 9.09
C LEU A 45 -5.16 -0.77 10.58
N THR A 46 -4.05 -0.62 11.28
CA THR A 46 -4.07 -0.33 12.71
C THR A 46 -4.71 1.03 12.99
N GLU A 47 -4.40 2.03 12.18
CA GLU A 47 -4.96 3.36 12.36
C GLU A 47 -6.45 3.42 12.03
N LEU A 48 -6.90 2.65 11.04
CA LEU A 48 -8.32 2.58 10.72
C LEU A 48 -9.12 1.92 11.84
N GLY A 49 -8.50 0.99 12.55
CA GLY A 49 -9.15 0.31 13.66
C GLY A 49 -9.90 -0.94 13.25
N GLN A 50 -9.99 -1.87 14.21
CA GLN A 50 -10.59 -3.17 13.94
C GLN A 50 -12.04 -3.07 13.48
N GLU A 51 -12.82 -2.22 14.13
CA GLU A 51 -14.24 -2.12 13.81
C GLU A 51 -14.47 -1.66 12.37
N PHE A 52 -13.74 -0.63 11.97
CA PHE A 52 -13.86 -0.11 10.61
C PHE A 52 -13.38 -1.14 9.58
N VAL A 53 -12.23 -1.75 9.85
CA VAL A 53 -11.65 -2.73 8.93
C VAL A 53 -12.57 -3.94 8.77
N ASP A 54 -13.14 -4.43 9.87
CA ASP A 54 -14.02 -5.59 9.81
C ASP A 54 -15.34 -5.27 9.11
N ARG A 55 -15.89 -4.10 9.39
CA ARG A 55 -17.17 -3.70 8.80
C ARG A 55 -17.09 -3.58 7.29
N ASN A 56 -16.00 -3.02 6.79
CA ASN A 56 -15.82 -2.78 5.37
C ASN A 56 -14.97 -3.85 4.69
N GLN A 57 -14.41 -4.76 5.46
CA GLN A 57 -13.49 -5.77 4.96
C GLN A 57 -12.40 -5.11 4.12
N VAL A 58 -11.67 -4.21 4.77
CA VAL A 58 -10.65 -3.40 4.12
C VAL A 58 -9.45 -4.26 3.76
N VAL A 59 -8.98 -4.13 2.52
CA VAL A 59 -7.78 -4.79 2.03
C VAL A 59 -6.84 -3.72 1.51
N ILE A 60 -5.60 -3.77 1.96
CA ILE A 60 -4.58 -2.83 1.47
C ILE A 60 -3.54 -3.62 0.69
N GLY A 61 -3.35 -3.24 -0.56
CA GLY A 61 -2.35 -3.83 -1.41
C GLY A 61 -1.28 -2.81 -1.74
N PHE A 62 -0.14 -3.30 -2.24
CA PHE A 62 0.89 -2.40 -2.70
C PHE A 62 1.65 -3.02 -3.86
N LYS A 63 2.37 -2.18 -4.56
CA LYS A 63 3.15 -2.57 -5.70
C LYS A 63 4.45 -1.78 -5.69
N CYS A 64 5.56 -2.44 -6.02
CA CYS A 64 6.85 -1.79 -6.13
C CYS A 64 7.23 -1.74 -7.61
N ASN A 65 7.06 -0.57 -8.22
CA ASN A 65 7.39 -0.37 -9.63
C ASN A 65 8.83 0.08 -9.76
N SER A 66 9.56 -0.60 -10.63
CA SER A 66 10.94 -0.20 -10.92
C SER A 66 10.91 0.91 -11.97
N SER A 67 11.87 1.83 -11.85
CA SER A 67 12.03 2.90 -12.81
C SER A 67 13.50 3.17 -13.02
N SER A 68 13.93 3.13 -14.27
CA SER A 68 15.32 3.42 -14.61
C SER A 68 15.57 4.91 -14.77
N GLU A 69 14.52 5.71 -14.74
CA GLU A 69 14.62 7.15 -14.95
C GLU A 69 14.68 7.94 -13.66
N VAL A 70 14.58 7.28 -12.55
CA VAL A 70 14.55 7.96 -11.24
C VAL A 70 15.91 7.97 -10.59
#